data_273e005223ce2267761e6ab4f678c4f9
#
_entry.id   273e005223ce2267761e6ab4f678c4f9
#
_cell.length_a   1.000
_cell.length_b   1.000
_cell.length_c   1.000
_cell.angle_alpha   90.00
_cell.angle_beta   90.00
_cell.angle_gamma   90.00
#
_symmetry.space_group_name_H-M   'P 1'
#
loop_
_entity.id
_entity.type
_entity.pdbx_description
1 polymer ?
#
loop_
_entity_poly.entity_id
_entity_poly.type
_entity_poly.pdbx_seq_one_letter_code
_entity_poly.pdbx_strand_id
1 'polypeptide(L)'
;MYKRQILDGLVFNVSGTLRTQTADGSYFAKSTPGNLLATVGGNAANRSLNSVTDRQLETTLNYSKKLNDVSSLNVLAGYTYQDVVADGFSAGNNNFLTDAFEANNLGSGLGIRTNPSLLGSYKNEYKLVSFLARAQYSLLNKYFATVNVRRDGSTKFGDNNKWGIFPSVSVGWALSEEPFLKGNATIDNLKLRVSWGQTGNSEGIRPLLSKSFYGASGSYFDGAANDFLPAYSIQSNPNPNLKWEINENYGGGIDFSLFKGKLTGNFDVYTRTTKDLLYTVNVPQEKGYVYPTMLANIGSMKNQGVELSLTYQILENKDWNIATTLAASFNKNEIVSLKNDSFAAPDQVFLSTSLGSFIRGTSAVNFSVLQAGHPVGEFYGAKIASISNGKYVFQDLNGDGTVDPNAADRTYIGNPNPTFVGGLTTNIRYKAFDLQFQLTSQLGAKIVNTNALLLGRQDGRLAESGALKSALTSIINDERTIPMDYYVESGDFLRINNASFGYTLPVKGVFKRARIYVAGNNLAVFTKYSGVDPEISQNLAIGSAAPGIDVRETYYKTRAITAGVNLSF
;
A
#
# COMPACT_ATOMS: atom_id res chain seq x y z
N MET A 1 -24.73 11.62 -15.99
CA MET A 1 -24.96 12.55 -14.87
C MET A 1 -26.08 13.50 -15.26
N TYR A 2 -27.14 13.60 -14.46
CA TYR A 2 -28.24 14.55 -14.65
C TYR A 2 -28.22 15.57 -13.52
N LYS A 3 -28.25 16.85 -13.85
CA LYS A 3 -28.26 17.97 -12.90
C LYS A 3 -29.45 18.90 -13.21
N ARG A 4 -30.27 19.18 -12.21
CA ARG A 4 -31.40 20.10 -12.31
C ARG A 4 -31.41 21.07 -11.14
N GLN A 5 -31.51 22.34 -11.42
CA GLN A 5 -31.81 23.37 -10.43
C GLN A 5 -33.35 23.37 -10.20
N ILE A 6 -33.75 23.11 -8.94
CA ILE A 6 -35.17 23.01 -8.55
C ILE A 6 -35.68 24.36 -8.11
N LEU A 7 -34.88 25.08 -7.31
CA LEU A 7 -35.11 26.45 -6.82
C LEU A 7 -33.80 27.19 -6.89
N ASP A 8 -33.83 28.50 -6.69
CA ASP A 8 -32.61 29.29 -6.61
C ASP A 8 -31.73 28.80 -5.45
N GLY A 9 -30.49 28.43 -5.78
CA GLY A 9 -29.53 27.83 -4.86
C GLY A 9 -29.75 26.34 -4.55
N LEU A 10 -30.85 25.68 -5.00
CA LEU A 10 -31.10 24.25 -4.76
C LEU A 10 -30.86 23.42 -6.01
N VAL A 11 -29.84 22.55 -5.94
CA VAL A 11 -29.42 21.69 -7.05
C VAL A 11 -29.57 20.24 -6.67
N PHE A 12 -30.31 19.49 -7.50
CA PHE A 12 -30.38 18.04 -7.40
C PHE A 12 -29.51 17.40 -8.47
N ASN A 13 -28.66 16.46 -8.08
CA ASN A 13 -27.81 15.68 -8.99
C ASN A 13 -28.14 14.19 -8.84
N VAL A 14 -28.18 13.50 -9.97
CA VAL A 14 -28.27 12.03 -10.04
C VAL A 14 -27.18 11.55 -10.98
N SER A 15 -26.41 10.57 -10.54
CA SER A 15 -25.38 9.91 -11.33
C SER A 15 -25.52 8.40 -11.22
N GLY A 16 -25.63 7.72 -12.35
CA GLY A 16 -25.54 6.27 -12.45
C GLY A 16 -24.23 5.89 -13.13
N THR A 17 -23.51 4.91 -12.56
CA THR A 17 -22.27 4.37 -13.11
C THR A 17 -22.41 2.86 -13.25
N LEU A 18 -22.05 2.35 -14.43
CA LEU A 18 -21.85 0.92 -14.68
C LEU A 18 -20.41 0.75 -15.14
N ARG A 19 -19.64 -0.01 -14.39
CA ARG A 19 -18.27 -0.39 -14.75
C ARG A 19 -18.22 -1.91 -14.87
N THR A 20 -17.76 -2.39 -16.02
CA THR A 20 -17.44 -3.80 -16.23
C THR A 20 -15.97 -3.91 -16.58
N GLN A 21 -15.28 -4.81 -15.91
CA GLN A 21 -13.89 -5.13 -16.17
C GLN A 21 -13.78 -6.64 -16.36
N THR A 22 -13.18 -7.06 -17.47
CA THR A 22 -12.89 -8.46 -17.76
C THR A 22 -11.39 -8.63 -17.95
N ALA A 23 -10.82 -9.64 -17.30
CA ALA A 23 -9.42 -10.02 -17.46
C ALA A 23 -9.33 -11.46 -17.94
N ASP A 24 -8.78 -11.67 -19.13
CA ASP A 24 -8.44 -12.99 -19.69
C ASP A 24 -6.96 -13.25 -19.39
N GLY A 25 -6.67 -14.32 -18.67
CA GLY A 25 -5.33 -14.76 -18.31
C GLY A 25 -4.96 -16.06 -19.02
N SER A 26 -3.76 -16.12 -19.58
CA SER A 26 -3.17 -17.32 -20.16
C SER A 26 -1.74 -17.51 -19.63
N TYR A 27 -1.46 -18.71 -19.15
CA TYR A 27 -0.13 -19.09 -18.66
C TYR A 27 0.27 -20.44 -19.26
N PHE A 28 1.55 -20.55 -19.66
CA PHE A 28 2.13 -21.79 -20.10
C PHE A 28 3.58 -21.92 -19.62
N ALA A 29 3.89 -23.04 -18.97
CA ALA A 29 5.25 -23.42 -18.60
C ALA A 29 5.70 -24.57 -19.49
N LYS A 30 6.84 -24.39 -20.19
CA LYS A 30 7.44 -25.40 -21.08
C LYS A 30 8.07 -26.54 -20.29
N SER A 31 8.18 -27.70 -20.94
CA SER A 31 8.86 -28.90 -20.41
C SER A 31 10.39 -28.80 -20.37
N THR A 32 10.98 -27.68 -20.81
CA THR A 32 12.44 -27.51 -20.91
C THR A 32 13.15 -27.59 -19.57
N PRO A 33 14.33 -28.27 -19.47
CA PRO A 33 15.13 -28.30 -18.26
C PRO A 33 15.49 -26.88 -17.77
N GLY A 34 15.38 -26.66 -16.45
CA GLY A 34 15.63 -25.35 -15.83
C GLY A 34 14.36 -24.58 -15.43
N ASN A 35 13.20 -24.99 -15.86
CA ASN A 35 11.94 -24.50 -15.30
C ASN A 35 11.63 -25.28 -14.01
N LEU A 36 11.69 -24.64 -12.86
CA LEU A 36 11.40 -25.24 -11.55
C LEU A 36 9.98 -25.85 -11.47
N LEU A 37 9.03 -25.32 -12.22
CA LEU A 37 7.67 -25.84 -12.31
C LEU A 37 7.60 -27.12 -13.17
N ALA A 38 8.47 -27.28 -14.14
CA ALA A 38 8.56 -28.48 -14.97
C ALA A 38 9.15 -29.69 -14.22
N THR A 39 9.94 -29.48 -13.14
CA THR A 39 10.53 -30.58 -12.38
C THR A 39 9.54 -31.31 -11.45
N VAL A 40 8.37 -30.72 -11.20
CA VAL A 40 7.34 -31.28 -10.28
C VAL A 40 6.18 -31.95 -11.05
N GLY A 41 6.05 -31.75 -12.36
CA GLY A 41 4.90 -32.30 -13.09
C GLY A 41 4.93 -32.09 -14.61
N GLY A 42 6.10 -31.83 -15.21
CA GLY A 42 6.19 -31.58 -16.64
C GLY A 42 5.78 -30.15 -17.06
N ASN A 43 5.31 -30.00 -18.29
CA ASN A 43 4.72 -28.76 -18.77
C ASN A 43 3.35 -28.48 -18.10
N ALA A 44 3.00 -27.21 -17.96
CA ALA A 44 1.74 -26.81 -17.33
C ALA A 44 1.12 -25.61 -18.08
N ALA A 45 -0.20 -25.62 -18.17
CA ALA A 45 -0.97 -24.55 -18.78
C ALA A 45 -2.15 -24.15 -17.89
N ASN A 46 -2.53 -22.88 -17.94
CA ASN A 46 -3.72 -22.37 -17.27
C ASN A 46 -4.39 -21.29 -18.13
N ARG A 47 -5.72 -21.29 -18.12
CA ARG A 47 -6.55 -20.20 -18.64
C ARG A 47 -7.51 -19.75 -17.55
N SER A 48 -7.68 -18.44 -17.43
CA SER A 48 -8.61 -17.85 -16.47
C SER A 48 -9.38 -16.70 -17.08
N LEU A 49 -10.63 -16.57 -16.66
CA LEU A 49 -11.47 -15.41 -16.97
C LEU A 49 -12.00 -14.87 -15.64
N ASN A 50 -11.75 -13.59 -15.39
CA ASN A 50 -12.25 -12.90 -14.21
C ASN A 50 -13.04 -11.68 -14.66
N SER A 51 -14.22 -11.50 -14.08
CA SER A 51 -15.13 -10.39 -14.39
C SER A 51 -15.49 -9.66 -13.10
N VAL A 52 -15.52 -8.34 -13.15
CA VAL A 52 -16.02 -7.49 -12.07
C VAL A 52 -17.05 -6.53 -12.67
N THR A 53 -18.27 -6.57 -12.15
CA THR A 53 -19.32 -5.62 -12.48
C THR A 53 -19.63 -4.77 -11.25
N ASP A 54 -19.46 -3.47 -11.37
CA ASP A 54 -19.72 -2.45 -10.34
C ASP A 54 -20.85 -1.53 -10.83
N ARG A 55 -21.95 -1.50 -10.09
CA ARG A 55 -23.13 -0.67 -10.35
C ARG A 55 -23.24 0.33 -9.22
N GLN A 56 -23.25 1.61 -9.56
CA GLN A 56 -23.35 2.67 -8.56
C GLN A 56 -24.46 3.66 -8.94
N LEU A 57 -25.26 4.01 -7.95
CA LEU A 57 -26.20 5.12 -7.99
C LEU A 57 -25.78 6.13 -6.91
N GLU A 58 -25.64 7.39 -7.31
CA GLU A 58 -25.39 8.50 -6.41
C GLU A 58 -26.43 9.60 -6.64
N THR A 59 -27.03 10.06 -5.55
CA THR A 59 -27.99 11.17 -5.58
C THR A 59 -27.59 12.18 -4.53
N THR A 60 -27.56 13.46 -4.88
CA THR A 60 -27.25 14.54 -3.97
C THR A 60 -28.20 15.72 -4.14
N LEU A 61 -28.57 16.32 -3.03
CA LEU A 61 -29.32 17.55 -2.94
C LEU A 61 -28.40 18.60 -2.29
N ASN A 62 -28.03 19.64 -3.03
CA ASN A 62 -27.15 20.70 -2.57
C ASN A 62 -27.90 22.02 -2.54
N TYR A 63 -27.91 22.68 -1.39
CA TYR A 63 -28.48 24.00 -1.18
C TYR A 63 -27.40 25.01 -0.80
N SER A 64 -27.22 26.03 -1.63
CA SER A 64 -26.25 27.10 -1.43
C SER A 64 -26.99 28.41 -1.31
N LYS A 65 -26.78 29.17 -0.22
CA LYS A 65 -27.43 30.43 0.04
C LYS A 65 -26.47 31.44 0.66
N LYS A 66 -26.44 32.65 0.11
CA LYS A 66 -25.96 33.81 0.85
C LYS A 66 -27.06 34.22 1.85
N LEU A 67 -26.77 34.12 3.14
CA LEU A 67 -27.72 34.50 4.20
C LEU A 67 -27.81 36.01 4.31
N ASN A 68 -26.67 36.68 4.11
CA ASN A 68 -26.50 38.13 4.02
C ASN A 68 -25.16 38.44 3.32
N ASP A 69 -24.74 39.70 3.28
CA ASP A 69 -23.53 40.16 2.57
C ASP A 69 -22.23 39.58 3.18
N VAL A 70 -22.28 39.11 4.45
CA VAL A 70 -21.10 38.65 5.19
C VAL A 70 -21.14 37.15 5.52
N SER A 71 -22.26 36.47 5.23
CA SER A 71 -22.37 35.04 5.57
C SER A 71 -23.00 34.22 4.47
N SER A 72 -22.46 32.98 4.30
CA SER A 72 -22.97 32.00 3.35
C SER A 72 -23.07 30.63 3.99
N LEU A 73 -24.07 29.86 3.57
CA LEU A 73 -24.33 28.50 3.99
C LEU A 73 -24.44 27.59 2.78
N ASN A 74 -23.74 26.48 2.82
CA ASN A 74 -23.90 25.38 1.87
C ASN A 74 -24.27 24.11 2.64
N VAL A 75 -25.39 23.49 2.29
CA VAL A 75 -25.87 22.24 2.88
C VAL A 75 -26.01 21.20 1.78
N LEU A 76 -25.48 20.03 2.01
CA LEU A 76 -25.59 18.88 1.11
C LEU A 76 -26.15 17.67 1.87
N ALA A 77 -27.14 17.02 1.29
CA ALA A 77 -27.61 15.69 1.70
C ALA A 77 -27.45 14.73 0.50
N GLY A 78 -27.08 13.50 0.76
CA GLY A 78 -26.85 12.53 -0.31
C GLY A 78 -27.14 11.10 0.09
N TYR A 79 -27.38 10.30 -0.92
CA TYR A 79 -27.55 8.84 -0.84
C TYR A 79 -26.69 8.21 -1.92
N THR A 80 -25.96 7.13 -1.55
CA THR A 80 -25.24 6.30 -2.51
C THR A 80 -25.60 4.83 -2.32
N TYR A 81 -25.71 4.12 -3.42
CA TYR A 81 -25.88 2.68 -3.48
C TYR A 81 -24.83 2.11 -4.42
N GLN A 82 -24.12 1.08 -3.98
CA GLN A 82 -23.16 0.34 -4.78
C GLN A 82 -23.42 -1.15 -4.66
N ASP A 83 -23.38 -1.86 -5.78
CA ASP A 83 -23.52 -3.30 -5.92
C ASP A 83 -22.35 -3.81 -6.77
N VAL A 84 -21.47 -4.61 -6.16
CA VAL A 84 -20.29 -5.16 -6.82
C VAL A 84 -20.40 -6.68 -6.86
N VAL A 85 -20.30 -7.22 -8.08
CA VAL A 85 -20.25 -8.65 -8.34
C VAL A 85 -18.91 -8.96 -9.00
N ALA A 86 -18.15 -9.86 -8.41
CA ALA A 86 -16.92 -10.40 -8.96
C ALA A 86 -17.07 -11.91 -9.14
N ASP A 87 -16.90 -12.39 -10.35
CA ASP A 87 -16.97 -13.81 -10.68
C ASP A 87 -15.82 -14.20 -11.61
N GLY A 88 -15.51 -15.48 -11.64
CA GLY A 88 -14.46 -15.96 -12.50
C GLY A 88 -14.33 -17.47 -12.47
N PHE A 89 -13.58 -17.96 -13.42
CA PHE A 89 -13.13 -19.35 -13.44
C PHE A 89 -11.67 -19.46 -13.88
N SER A 90 -11.03 -20.54 -13.48
CA SER A 90 -9.73 -20.95 -13.99
C SER A 90 -9.77 -22.44 -14.35
N ALA A 91 -9.11 -22.78 -15.45
CA ALA A 91 -8.91 -24.14 -15.88
C ALA A 91 -7.42 -24.33 -16.13
N GLY A 92 -6.80 -25.26 -15.42
CA GLY A 92 -5.42 -25.65 -15.59
C GLY A 92 -5.30 -27.11 -16.00
N ASN A 93 -4.15 -27.45 -16.57
CA ASN A 93 -3.75 -28.86 -16.77
C ASN A 93 -2.21 -28.93 -16.86
N ASN A 94 -1.67 -30.13 -16.70
CA ASN A 94 -0.23 -30.40 -16.84
C ASN A 94 0.02 -31.76 -17.50
N ASN A 95 1.29 -32.12 -17.67
CA ASN A 95 1.71 -33.37 -18.31
C ASN A 95 1.15 -33.52 -19.74
N PHE A 96 1.39 -32.48 -20.57
CA PHE A 96 1.08 -32.51 -22.01
C PHE A 96 2.17 -33.29 -22.76
N LEU A 97 1.78 -34.03 -23.80
CA LEU A 97 2.72 -34.75 -24.68
C LEU A 97 3.64 -33.83 -25.51
N THR A 98 3.22 -32.59 -25.74
CA THR A 98 3.95 -31.59 -26.51
C THR A 98 3.70 -30.18 -26.00
N ASP A 99 4.68 -29.31 -26.16
CA ASP A 99 4.57 -27.88 -25.84
C ASP A 99 3.92 -27.07 -26.98
N ALA A 100 3.64 -27.69 -28.14
CA ALA A 100 3.24 -26.98 -29.37
C ALA A 100 1.89 -26.24 -29.25
N PHE A 101 1.00 -26.72 -28.41
CA PHE A 101 -0.34 -26.09 -28.24
C PHE A 101 -0.35 -24.99 -27.16
N GLU A 102 0.72 -24.89 -26.35
CA GLU A 102 0.76 -23.98 -25.21
C GLU A 102 -0.52 -24.10 -24.34
N ALA A 103 -1.19 -22.98 -24.02
CA ALA A 103 -2.44 -22.96 -23.27
C ALA A 103 -3.70 -23.14 -24.14
N ASN A 104 -3.57 -23.48 -25.44
CA ASN A 104 -4.71 -23.52 -26.37
C ASN A 104 -5.41 -24.90 -26.48
N ASN A 105 -4.89 -25.93 -25.81
CA ASN A 105 -5.50 -27.26 -25.75
C ASN A 105 -5.35 -27.88 -24.36
N LEU A 106 -6.06 -27.34 -23.37
CA LEU A 106 -5.98 -27.82 -21.99
C LEU A 106 -6.45 -29.29 -21.85
N GLY A 107 -7.37 -29.75 -22.69
CA GLY A 107 -7.90 -31.11 -22.65
C GLY A 107 -6.88 -32.20 -22.96
N SER A 108 -5.76 -31.90 -23.60
CA SER A 108 -4.71 -32.88 -23.96
C SER A 108 -3.74 -33.22 -22.83
N GLY A 109 -3.79 -32.50 -21.68
CA GLY A 109 -2.98 -32.82 -20.51
C GLY A 109 -3.60 -33.93 -19.64
N LEU A 110 -2.77 -34.57 -18.84
CA LEU A 110 -3.18 -35.70 -17.99
C LEU A 110 -3.43 -35.32 -16.54
N GLY A 111 -2.91 -34.18 -16.04
CA GLY A 111 -2.90 -33.82 -14.65
C GLY A 111 -4.26 -33.60 -14.00
N ILE A 112 -5.27 -33.16 -14.76
CA ILE A 112 -6.62 -32.94 -14.24
C ILE A 112 -7.29 -34.23 -13.77
N ARG A 113 -6.87 -35.39 -14.30
CA ARG A 113 -7.40 -36.70 -13.90
C ARG A 113 -7.02 -37.05 -12.47
N THR A 114 -5.89 -36.57 -11.99
CA THR A 114 -5.35 -36.84 -10.65
C THR A 114 -5.47 -35.66 -9.70
N ASN A 115 -5.69 -34.47 -10.25
CA ASN A 115 -5.84 -33.22 -9.49
C ASN A 115 -7.00 -32.36 -9.97
N PRO A 116 -8.24 -32.63 -9.57
CA PRO A 116 -9.41 -31.83 -9.94
C PRO A 116 -9.33 -30.37 -9.48
N SER A 117 -8.46 -30.02 -8.52
CA SER A 117 -8.26 -28.64 -8.06
C SER A 117 -7.65 -27.71 -9.11
N LEU A 118 -7.22 -28.25 -10.26
CA LEU A 118 -6.83 -27.47 -11.43
C LEU A 118 -8.02 -26.74 -12.09
N LEU A 119 -9.26 -27.10 -11.73
CA LEU A 119 -10.48 -26.38 -12.10
C LEU A 119 -11.01 -25.62 -10.91
N GLY A 120 -11.34 -24.37 -11.11
CA GLY A 120 -11.92 -23.54 -10.06
C GLY A 120 -12.85 -22.48 -10.62
N SER A 121 -13.87 -22.12 -9.85
CA SER A 121 -14.73 -20.98 -10.13
C SER A 121 -15.17 -20.32 -8.83
N TYR A 122 -15.50 -19.04 -8.91
CA TYR A 122 -15.97 -18.28 -7.76
C TYR A 122 -16.96 -17.20 -8.18
N LYS A 123 -17.82 -16.82 -7.23
CA LYS A 123 -18.65 -15.62 -7.32
C LYS A 123 -18.72 -14.96 -5.95
N ASN A 124 -18.34 -13.68 -5.91
CA ASN A 124 -18.38 -12.83 -4.72
C ASN A 124 -19.27 -11.63 -5.01
N GLU A 125 -20.09 -11.27 -4.04
CA GLU A 125 -21.01 -10.13 -4.14
C GLU A 125 -20.97 -9.34 -2.83
N TYR A 126 -20.98 -8.01 -2.93
CA TYR A 126 -21.26 -7.16 -1.79
C TYR A 126 -22.01 -5.89 -2.19
N LYS A 127 -22.74 -5.35 -1.23
CA LYS A 127 -23.51 -4.12 -1.38
C LYS A 127 -23.09 -3.11 -0.32
N LEU A 128 -23.05 -1.85 -0.73
CA LEU A 128 -22.79 -0.71 0.12
C LEU A 128 -23.90 0.32 -0.04
N VAL A 129 -24.46 0.76 1.08
CA VAL A 129 -25.46 1.81 1.14
C VAL A 129 -24.96 2.92 2.03
N SER A 130 -25.02 4.17 1.57
CA SER A 130 -24.51 5.31 2.34
C SER A 130 -25.50 6.46 2.35
N PHE A 131 -25.63 7.09 3.51
CA PHE A 131 -26.29 8.37 3.71
C PHE A 131 -25.24 9.38 4.15
N LEU A 132 -25.24 10.57 3.55
CA LEU A 132 -24.28 11.61 3.88
C LEU A 132 -24.99 12.96 4.05
N ALA A 133 -24.51 13.75 4.98
CA ALA A 133 -24.90 15.15 5.16
C ALA A 133 -23.67 16.00 5.43
N ARG A 134 -23.65 17.20 4.88
CA ARG A 134 -22.60 18.20 5.09
C ARG A 134 -23.21 19.57 5.24
N ALA A 135 -22.73 20.36 6.20
CA ALA A 135 -22.99 21.78 6.33
C ALA A 135 -21.67 22.54 6.33
N GLN A 136 -21.56 23.54 5.49
CA GLN A 136 -20.43 24.46 5.40
C GLN A 136 -20.92 25.87 5.64
N TYR A 137 -20.30 26.57 6.57
CA TYR A 137 -20.62 27.94 6.92
C TYR A 137 -19.39 28.82 6.75
N SER A 138 -19.56 29.97 6.12
CA SER A 138 -18.54 31.01 5.99
C SER A 138 -19.08 32.32 6.52
N LEU A 139 -18.31 32.97 7.40
CA LEU A 139 -18.62 34.24 7.99
C LEU A 139 -17.50 35.23 7.70
N LEU A 140 -17.87 36.42 7.16
CA LEU A 140 -16.97 37.54 6.84
C LEU A 140 -15.82 37.15 5.89
N ASN A 141 -15.89 36.02 5.21
CA ASN A 141 -14.79 35.39 4.48
C ASN A 141 -13.52 35.13 5.34
N LYS A 142 -13.70 35.11 6.66
CA LYS A 142 -12.63 34.90 7.66
C LYS A 142 -12.76 33.60 8.40
N TYR A 143 -13.98 33.27 8.84
CA TYR A 143 -14.27 32.12 9.67
C TYR A 143 -15.01 31.08 8.86
N PHE A 144 -14.48 29.89 8.84
CA PHE A 144 -15.02 28.76 8.09
C PHE A 144 -15.29 27.60 9.04
N ALA A 145 -16.46 27.01 8.94
CA ALA A 145 -16.80 25.79 9.67
C ALA A 145 -17.42 24.78 8.72
N THR A 146 -17.01 23.53 8.86
CA THR A 146 -17.58 22.42 8.11
C THR A 146 -17.90 21.28 9.06
N VAL A 147 -19.11 20.74 8.99
CA VAL A 147 -19.54 19.54 9.70
C VAL A 147 -20.01 18.54 8.65
N ASN A 148 -19.51 17.30 8.75
CA ASN A 148 -19.98 16.20 7.91
C ASN A 148 -20.40 15.03 8.81
N VAL A 149 -21.38 14.30 8.35
CA VAL A 149 -21.71 12.98 8.88
C VAL A 149 -21.99 12.02 7.73
N ARG A 150 -21.42 10.83 7.82
CA ARG A 150 -21.68 9.75 6.88
C ARG A 150 -22.07 8.49 7.65
N ARG A 151 -23.12 7.83 7.19
CA ARG A 151 -23.57 6.53 7.70
C ARG A 151 -23.49 5.52 6.56
N ASP A 152 -22.61 4.53 6.71
CA ASP A 152 -22.35 3.50 5.71
C ASP A 152 -22.77 2.13 6.21
N GLY A 153 -23.48 1.37 5.38
CA GLY A 153 -23.86 -0.01 5.65
C GLY A 153 -23.32 -0.94 4.57
N SER A 154 -22.61 -2.00 4.96
CA SER A 154 -22.03 -2.96 4.03
C SER A 154 -22.38 -4.40 4.40
N THR A 155 -22.64 -5.21 3.37
CA THR A 155 -22.88 -6.66 3.51
C THR A 155 -21.62 -7.47 3.81
N LYS A 156 -20.43 -6.84 3.78
CA LYS A 156 -19.16 -7.49 4.15
C LYS A 156 -19.04 -7.77 5.64
N PHE A 157 -19.74 -6.99 6.47
CA PHE A 157 -19.65 -7.06 7.93
C PHE A 157 -20.64 -8.03 8.54
N GLY A 158 -20.43 -8.30 9.83
CA GLY A 158 -21.31 -9.14 10.63
C GLY A 158 -22.70 -8.54 10.79
N ASP A 159 -23.69 -9.38 11.05
CA ASP A 159 -25.10 -8.96 11.10
C ASP A 159 -25.36 -7.89 12.18
N ASN A 160 -24.57 -7.88 13.25
CA ASN A 160 -24.69 -6.92 14.35
C ASN A 160 -24.05 -5.55 14.04
N ASN A 161 -23.12 -5.45 13.08
CA ASN A 161 -22.29 -4.28 12.85
C ASN A 161 -22.16 -3.86 11.37
N LYS A 162 -23.21 -4.09 10.59
CA LYS A 162 -23.22 -3.70 9.16
C LYS A 162 -23.05 -2.20 8.96
N TRP A 163 -23.56 -1.40 9.91
CA TRP A 163 -23.61 0.06 9.82
C TRP A 163 -22.52 0.72 10.66
N GLY A 164 -21.78 1.67 10.04
CA GLY A 164 -20.88 2.59 10.72
C GLY A 164 -21.35 4.04 10.58
N ILE A 165 -21.01 4.89 11.53
CA ILE A 165 -21.26 6.34 11.48
C ILE A 165 -19.91 7.05 11.60
N PHE A 166 -19.63 7.96 10.67
CA PHE A 166 -18.34 8.61 10.50
C PHE A 166 -18.53 10.14 10.49
N PRO A 167 -18.47 10.79 11.64
CA PRO A 167 -18.56 12.25 11.75
C PRO A 167 -17.21 12.90 11.46
N SER A 168 -17.25 14.16 11.02
CA SER A 168 -16.07 15.04 10.97
C SER A 168 -16.44 16.50 11.13
N VAL A 169 -15.52 17.26 11.70
CA VAL A 169 -15.63 18.71 11.86
C VAL A 169 -14.30 19.37 11.51
N SER A 170 -14.37 20.51 10.86
CA SER A 170 -13.21 21.36 10.63
C SER A 170 -13.57 22.83 10.79
N VAL A 171 -12.63 23.61 11.30
CA VAL A 171 -12.70 25.05 11.41
C VAL A 171 -11.47 25.68 10.79
N GLY A 172 -11.66 26.82 10.14
CA GLY A 172 -10.60 27.60 9.52
C GLY A 172 -10.75 29.07 9.87
N TRP A 173 -9.63 29.75 10.10
CA TRP A 173 -9.56 31.16 10.38
C TRP A 173 -8.55 31.84 9.47
N ALA A 174 -9.04 32.71 8.57
CA ALA A 174 -8.21 33.54 7.71
C ALA A 174 -7.71 34.75 8.50
N LEU A 175 -6.57 34.61 9.17
CA LEU A 175 -5.93 35.64 9.98
C LEU A 175 -5.57 36.87 9.14
N SER A 176 -5.17 36.68 7.87
CA SER A 176 -4.84 37.75 6.95
C SER A 176 -5.99 38.75 6.67
N GLU A 177 -7.24 38.32 6.90
CA GLU A 177 -8.42 39.16 6.75
C GLU A 177 -8.77 39.96 8.03
N GLU A 178 -8.05 39.73 9.14
CA GLU A 178 -8.26 40.47 10.37
C GLU A 178 -7.70 41.89 10.29
N PRO A 179 -8.32 42.90 10.94
CA PRO A 179 -7.89 44.30 10.86
C PRO A 179 -6.41 44.53 11.20
N PHE A 180 -5.85 43.71 12.11
CA PHE A 180 -4.47 43.83 12.55
C PHE A 180 -3.44 43.25 11.56
N LEU A 181 -3.85 42.42 10.58
CA LEU A 181 -3.00 41.88 9.51
C LEU A 181 -3.41 42.37 8.12
N LYS A 182 -4.63 42.86 7.95
CA LYS A 182 -5.17 43.27 6.65
C LYS A 182 -4.34 44.40 6.04
N GLY A 183 -3.86 44.16 4.81
CA GLY A 183 -3.01 45.13 4.11
C GLY A 183 -1.53 45.09 4.54
N ASN A 184 -1.10 44.04 5.30
CA ASN A 184 0.30 43.82 5.60
C ASN A 184 1.10 43.60 4.32
N ALA A 185 2.23 44.29 4.15
CA ALA A 185 3.04 44.24 2.94
C ALA A 185 3.76 42.90 2.73
N THR A 186 3.89 42.12 3.79
CA THR A 186 4.62 40.85 3.81
C THR A 186 3.70 39.62 3.75
N ILE A 187 2.52 39.69 4.39
CA ILE A 187 1.57 38.59 4.54
C ILE A 187 0.40 38.81 3.59
N ASP A 188 0.34 38.02 2.52
CA ASP A 188 -0.75 38.05 1.56
C ASP A 188 -1.91 37.16 1.99
N ASN A 189 -1.60 35.99 2.52
CA ASN A 189 -2.57 35.06 3.08
C ASN A 189 -1.98 34.34 4.30
N LEU A 190 -2.76 34.22 5.35
CA LEU A 190 -2.45 33.43 6.51
C LEU A 190 -3.74 32.82 7.06
N LYS A 191 -3.85 31.48 6.99
CA LYS A 191 -5.03 30.76 7.42
C LYS A 191 -4.64 29.63 8.36
N LEU A 192 -5.27 29.60 9.53
CA LEU A 192 -5.20 28.48 10.47
C LEU A 192 -6.32 27.48 10.19
N ARG A 193 -6.02 26.20 10.35
CA ARG A 193 -6.97 25.09 10.19
C ARG A 193 -6.85 24.13 11.36
N VAL A 194 -7.98 23.64 11.86
CA VAL A 194 -8.07 22.53 12.80
C VAL A 194 -9.18 21.59 12.33
N SER A 195 -8.93 20.31 12.42
CA SER A 195 -9.89 19.29 12.00
C SER A 195 -9.84 18.05 12.88
N TRP A 196 -10.99 17.44 13.03
CA TRP A 196 -11.17 16.10 13.58
C TRP A 196 -12.15 15.35 12.71
N GLY A 197 -11.92 14.04 12.54
CA GLY A 197 -12.86 13.22 11.80
C GLY A 197 -12.58 11.73 11.92
N GLN A 198 -13.63 10.96 11.66
CA GLN A 198 -13.58 9.51 11.58
C GLN A 198 -13.90 9.06 10.16
N THR A 199 -13.20 8.03 9.69
CA THR A 199 -13.48 7.33 8.44
C THR A 199 -13.49 5.83 8.67
N GLY A 200 -14.47 5.13 8.06
CA GLY A 200 -14.55 3.69 8.08
C GLY A 200 -13.73 3.07 6.95
N ASN A 201 -13.07 1.96 7.23
CA ASN A 201 -12.39 1.15 6.23
C ASN A 201 -13.02 -0.25 6.14
N SER A 202 -13.32 -0.68 4.92
CA SER A 202 -13.80 -2.03 4.56
C SER A 202 -12.89 -2.72 3.54
N GLU A 203 -11.75 -2.11 3.19
CA GLU A 203 -10.77 -2.72 2.31
C GLU A 203 -10.10 -3.92 3.01
N GLY A 204 -9.65 -4.88 2.23
CA GLY A 204 -9.08 -6.11 2.79
C GLY A 204 -10.11 -7.13 3.30
N ILE A 205 -11.39 -6.76 3.50
CA ILE A 205 -12.45 -7.70 3.83
C ILE A 205 -13.05 -8.27 2.54
N ARG A 206 -12.85 -9.57 2.33
CA ARG A 206 -13.58 -10.28 1.28
C ARG A 206 -15.05 -10.44 1.68
N PRO A 207 -15.99 -10.44 0.73
CA PRO A 207 -17.39 -10.74 1.01
C PRO A 207 -17.54 -12.06 1.79
N LEU A 208 -18.54 -12.11 2.66
CA LEU A 208 -18.93 -13.30 3.41
C LEU A 208 -17.96 -13.79 4.50
N LEU A 209 -16.81 -13.14 4.77
CA LEU A 209 -15.90 -13.54 5.84
C LEU A 209 -16.52 -13.52 7.25
N SER A 210 -17.66 -12.84 7.43
CA SER A 210 -18.45 -12.90 8.67
C SER A 210 -19.33 -14.14 8.78
N LYS A 211 -19.40 -14.99 7.74
CA LYS A 211 -20.27 -16.17 7.63
C LYS A 211 -19.45 -17.46 7.69
N SER A 212 -20.13 -18.57 7.97
CA SER A 212 -19.56 -19.89 7.75
C SER A 212 -19.61 -20.28 6.28
N PHE A 213 -18.54 -20.89 5.81
CA PHE A 213 -18.50 -21.56 4.50
C PHE A 213 -18.33 -23.05 4.67
N TYR A 214 -18.94 -23.78 3.74
CA TYR A 214 -18.64 -25.16 3.49
C TYR A 214 -17.72 -25.27 2.28
N GLY A 215 -16.66 -26.04 2.39
CA GLY A 215 -15.75 -26.35 1.30
C GLY A 215 -15.46 -27.83 1.22
N ALA A 216 -14.98 -28.28 0.07
CA ALA A 216 -14.53 -29.66 -0.09
C ALA A 216 -13.40 -29.98 0.90
N SER A 217 -13.50 -31.07 1.62
CA SER A 217 -12.60 -31.48 2.70
C SER A 217 -12.21 -32.95 2.57
N GLY A 218 -11.64 -33.31 1.41
CA GLY A 218 -11.30 -34.68 1.09
C GLY A 218 -12.46 -35.47 0.52
N SER A 219 -12.45 -36.79 0.72
CA SER A 219 -13.50 -37.70 0.28
C SER A 219 -13.78 -38.76 1.34
N TYR A 220 -14.97 -39.30 1.34
CA TYR A 220 -15.34 -40.46 2.14
C TYR A 220 -15.81 -41.61 1.21
N PHE A 221 -15.59 -42.85 1.65
CA PHE A 221 -16.02 -44.00 0.91
C PHE A 221 -17.53 -44.24 1.17
N ASP A 222 -18.34 -44.23 0.11
CA ASP A 222 -19.75 -44.59 0.19
C ASP A 222 -19.93 -46.07 -0.21
N GLY A 223 -20.28 -46.91 0.75
CA GLY A 223 -20.49 -48.33 0.51
C GLY A 223 -21.67 -48.65 -0.39
N ALA A 224 -22.68 -47.78 -0.51
CA ALA A 224 -23.80 -47.95 -1.40
C ALA A 224 -23.43 -47.61 -2.85
N ALA A 225 -22.65 -46.58 -3.07
CA ALA A 225 -22.11 -46.19 -4.36
C ALA A 225 -20.87 -47.01 -4.76
N ASN A 226 -20.24 -47.70 -3.80
CA ASN A 226 -18.94 -48.35 -3.93
C ASN A 226 -17.86 -47.46 -4.53
N ASP A 227 -17.85 -46.18 -4.11
CA ASP A 227 -16.97 -45.14 -4.63
C ASP A 227 -16.63 -44.10 -3.54
N PHE A 228 -15.61 -43.28 -3.81
CA PHE A 228 -15.25 -42.15 -2.96
C PHE A 228 -16.06 -40.92 -3.37
N LEU A 229 -16.90 -40.42 -2.46
CA LEU A 229 -17.67 -39.19 -2.64
C LEU A 229 -16.99 -37.98 -1.96
N PRO A 230 -17.15 -36.77 -2.50
CA PRO A 230 -16.58 -35.56 -1.87
C PRO A 230 -17.16 -35.32 -0.47
N ALA A 231 -16.27 -35.12 0.51
CA ALA A 231 -16.64 -34.64 1.83
C ALA A 231 -16.62 -33.11 1.88
N TYR A 232 -17.49 -32.52 2.69
CA TYR A 232 -17.56 -31.09 2.93
C TYR A 232 -17.43 -30.80 4.41
N SER A 233 -16.62 -29.78 4.74
CA SER A 233 -16.50 -29.31 6.11
C SER A 233 -16.62 -27.78 6.18
N ILE A 234 -16.85 -27.26 7.38
CA ILE A 234 -16.82 -25.83 7.65
C ILE A 234 -15.37 -25.35 7.49
N GLN A 235 -15.17 -24.31 6.66
CA GLN A 235 -13.87 -23.73 6.33
C GLN A 235 -13.61 -22.37 7.00
N SER A 236 -14.60 -21.83 7.75
CA SER A 236 -14.46 -20.58 8.49
C SER A 236 -15.45 -20.51 9.64
N ASN A 237 -15.02 -19.93 10.74
CA ASN A 237 -15.93 -19.58 11.83
C ASN A 237 -16.70 -18.30 11.49
N PRO A 238 -18.02 -18.23 11.75
CA PRO A 238 -18.77 -17.00 11.58
C PRO A 238 -18.38 -15.97 12.65
N ASN A 239 -18.32 -14.70 12.27
CA ASN A 239 -18.19 -13.61 13.22
C ASN A 239 -19.29 -12.56 13.01
N PRO A 240 -20.46 -12.69 13.69
CA PRO A 240 -21.55 -11.73 13.58
C PRO A 240 -21.19 -10.35 14.12
N ASN A 241 -20.13 -10.23 14.91
CA ASN A 241 -19.64 -8.98 15.49
C ASN A 241 -18.54 -8.30 14.68
N LEU A 242 -18.19 -8.87 13.49
CA LEU A 242 -17.21 -8.24 12.60
C LEU A 242 -17.70 -6.85 12.19
N LYS A 243 -16.87 -5.83 12.41
CA LYS A 243 -17.22 -4.41 12.23
C LYS A 243 -16.16 -3.65 11.43
N TRP A 244 -16.47 -2.40 11.14
CA TRP A 244 -15.60 -1.46 10.45
C TRP A 244 -14.32 -1.19 11.24
N GLU A 245 -13.17 -1.14 10.54
CA GLU A 245 -12.00 -0.44 11.08
C GLU A 245 -12.26 1.06 11.06
N ILE A 246 -11.91 1.76 12.12
CA ILE A 246 -12.14 3.19 12.26
C ILE A 246 -10.80 3.92 12.28
N ASN A 247 -10.60 4.80 11.30
CA ASN A 247 -9.51 5.76 11.31
C ASN A 247 -10.00 7.06 11.92
N GLU A 248 -9.49 7.41 13.08
CA GLU A 248 -9.73 8.68 13.76
C GLU A 248 -8.53 9.60 13.57
N ASN A 249 -8.78 10.77 13.00
CA ASN A 249 -7.75 11.74 12.65
C ASN A 249 -7.98 13.08 13.34
N TYR A 250 -6.93 13.61 13.97
CA TYR A 250 -6.83 14.98 14.46
C TYR A 250 -5.74 15.68 13.64
N GLY A 251 -6.05 16.85 13.11
CA GLY A 251 -5.13 17.62 12.29
C GLY A 251 -5.20 19.11 12.61
N GLY A 252 -4.06 19.76 12.52
CA GLY A 252 -3.93 21.21 12.57
C GLY A 252 -2.94 21.68 11.52
N GLY A 253 -3.19 22.85 10.91
CA GLY A 253 -2.32 23.34 9.86
C GLY A 253 -2.40 24.84 9.67
N ILE A 254 -1.39 25.35 8.99
CA ILE A 254 -1.25 26.75 8.60
C ILE A 254 -1.03 26.80 7.08
N ASP A 255 -1.89 27.52 6.37
CA ASP A 255 -1.67 27.88 4.97
C ASP A 255 -1.16 29.31 4.92
N PHE A 256 -0.12 29.58 4.14
CA PHE A 256 0.44 30.93 4.04
C PHE A 256 0.86 31.29 2.62
N SER A 257 0.78 32.59 2.34
CA SER A 257 1.34 33.26 1.17
C SER A 257 2.01 34.55 1.64
N LEU A 258 3.29 34.68 1.34
CA LEU A 258 4.13 35.79 1.81
C LEU A 258 4.83 36.47 0.63
N PHE A 259 5.20 37.75 0.83
CA PHE A 259 6.00 38.53 -0.11
C PHE A 259 5.38 38.63 -1.51
N LYS A 260 4.08 38.94 -1.58
CA LYS A 260 3.29 39.00 -2.83
C LYS A 260 3.29 37.68 -3.61
N GLY A 261 3.06 36.57 -2.89
CA GLY A 261 3.02 35.22 -3.46
C GLY A 261 4.37 34.60 -3.79
N LYS A 262 5.50 35.25 -3.44
CA LYS A 262 6.82 34.66 -3.68
C LYS A 262 7.11 33.43 -2.85
N LEU A 263 6.60 33.39 -1.63
CA LEU A 263 6.70 32.22 -0.77
C LEU A 263 5.30 31.76 -0.38
N THR A 264 4.91 30.57 -0.85
CA THR A 264 3.63 29.97 -0.51
C THR A 264 3.86 28.57 0.08
N GLY A 265 2.97 28.15 0.95
CA GLY A 265 3.08 26.81 1.52
C GLY A 265 2.03 26.49 2.54
N ASN A 266 2.17 25.28 3.05
CA ASN A 266 1.41 24.81 4.19
C ASN A 266 2.31 24.01 5.13
N PHE A 267 2.00 24.09 6.41
CA PHE A 267 2.58 23.27 7.47
C PHE A 267 1.45 22.58 8.20
N ASP A 268 1.50 21.27 8.29
CA ASP A 268 0.47 20.43 8.90
C ASP A 268 1.07 19.55 9.99
N VAL A 269 0.32 19.38 11.09
CA VAL A 269 0.58 18.40 12.13
C VAL A 269 -0.63 17.49 12.25
N TYR A 270 -0.39 16.19 12.44
CA TYR A 270 -1.47 15.24 12.53
C TYR A 270 -1.17 14.09 13.49
N THR A 271 -2.25 13.51 14.02
CA THR A 271 -2.23 12.19 14.63
C THR A 271 -3.44 11.41 14.14
N ARG A 272 -3.19 10.20 13.67
CA ARG A 272 -4.19 9.26 13.17
C ARG A 272 -4.12 7.97 13.96
N THR A 273 -5.23 7.55 14.52
CA THR A 273 -5.35 6.25 15.19
C THR A 273 -6.31 5.36 14.41
N THR A 274 -5.82 4.23 13.93
CA THR A 274 -6.66 3.17 13.37
C THR A 274 -7.04 2.24 14.52
N LYS A 275 -8.34 2.12 14.78
CA LYS A 275 -8.94 1.26 15.81
C LYS A 275 -9.62 0.07 15.16
N ASP A 276 -9.80 -1.00 15.93
CA ASP A 276 -10.52 -2.19 15.48
C ASP A 276 -9.89 -2.83 14.23
N LEU A 277 -8.56 -2.92 14.21
CA LEU A 277 -7.80 -3.55 13.11
C LEU A 277 -8.30 -4.97 12.86
N LEU A 278 -8.45 -5.31 11.59
CA LEU A 278 -8.84 -6.64 11.16
C LEU A 278 -7.64 -7.60 11.22
N TYR A 279 -7.80 -8.65 11.99
CA TYR A 279 -6.77 -9.66 12.17
C TYR A 279 -7.37 -11.06 12.27
N THR A 280 -6.69 -12.06 11.70
CA THR A 280 -7.07 -13.46 11.84
C THR A 280 -6.49 -14.02 13.12
N VAL A 281 -7.34 -14.24 14.12
CA VAL A 281 -6.96 -14.79 15.42
C VAL A 281 -7.06 -16.31 15.43
N ASN A 282 -6.18 -16.95 16.18
CA ASN A 282 -6.34 -18.36 16.55
C ASN A 282 -7.43 -18.47 17.63
N VAL A 283 -8.34 -19.39 17.45
CA VAL A 283 -9.44 -19.64 18.38
C VAL A 283 -9.40 -21.07 18.91
N PRO A 284 -9.65 -21.28 20.22
CA PRO A 284 -9.59 -22.60 20.81
C PRO A 284 -10.83 -23.42 20.41
N GLN A 285 -10.61 -24.59 19.82
CA GLN A 285 -11.69 -25.47 19.35
C GLN A 285 -12.55 -25.99 20.50
N GLU A 286 -11.99 -26.16 21.69
CA GLU A 286 -12.72 -26.54 22.90
C GLU A 286 -13.80 -25.53 23.34
N LYS A 287 -13.77 -24.31 22.84
CA LYS A 287 -14.81 -23.28 23.06
C LYS A 287 -15.93 -23.29 21.99
N GLY A 288 -15.99 -24.37 21.19
CA GLY A 288 -17.03 -24.55 20.19
C GLY A 288 -16.73 -23.94 18.81
N TYR A 289 -15.52 -23.45 18.60
CA TYR A 289 -15.07 -23.04 17.26
C TYR A 289 -14.69 -24.26 16.44
N VAL A 290 -15.28 -24.39 15.25
CA VAL A 290 -15.07 -25.56 14.37
C VAL A 290 -13.78 -25.42 13.56
N TYR A 291 -13.42 -24.19 13.21
CA TYR A 291 -12.19 -23.88 12.45
C TYR A 291 -11.15 -23.23 13.38
N PRO A 292 -9.85 -23.51 13.19
CA PRO A 292 -8.82 -23.06 14.15
C PRO A 292 -8.60 -21.54 14.17
N THR A 293 -9.13 -20.82 13.17
CA THR A 293 -8.96 -19.37 13.07
C THR A 293 -10.29 -18.65 12.82
N MET A 294 -10.32 -17.36 13.14
CA MET A 294 -11.45 -16.47 12.88
C MET A 294 -10.97 -15.07 12.58
N LEU A 295 -11.59 -14.38 11.61
CA LEU A 295 -11.36 -12.95 11.40
C LEU A 295 -12.07 -12.14 12.48
N ALA A 296 -11.35 -11.29 13.19
CA ALA A 296 -11.86 -10.45 14.26
C ALA A 296 -11.25 -9.04 14.21
N ASN A 297 -11.95 -8.08 14.81
CA ASN A 297 -11.41 -6.73 15.00
C ASN A 297 -10.62 -6.70 16.30
N ILE A 298 -9.29 -6.66 16.21
CA ILE A 298 -8.41 -6.56 17.38
C ILE A 298 -7.34 -5.50 17.17
N GLY A 299 -7.00 -4.83 18.27
CA GLY A 299 -5.87 -3.95 18.29
C GLY A 299 -6.10 -2.57 17.66
N SER A 300 -5.04 -1.79 17.71
CA SER A 300 -5.00 -0.44 17.17
C SER A 300 -3.58 -0.02 16.81
N MET A 301 -3.47 0.91 15.86
CA MET A 301 -2.22 1.47 15.38
C MET A 301 -2.33 3.00 15.37
N LYS A 302 -1.24 3.68 15.67
CA LYS A 302 -1.13 5.14 15.66
C LYS A 302 -0.07 5.58 14.66
N ASN A 303 -0.41 6.61 13.88
CA ASN A 303 0.51 7.36 13.05
C ASN A 303 0.46 8.83 13.47
N GLN A 304 1.61 9.46 13.62
CA GLN A 304 1.70 10.88 13.94
C GLN A 304 2.86 11.51 13.19
N GLY A 305 2.68 12.76 12.77
CA GLY A 305 3.73 13.38 11.97
C GLY A 305 3.49 14.85 11.72
N VAL A 306 4.47 15.41 11.01
CA VAL A 306 4.44 16.77 10.50
C VAL A 306 4.72 16.75 9.00
N GLU A 307 4.05 17.62 8.27
CA GLU A 307 4.21 17.76 6.82
C GLU A 307 4.41 19.23 6.47
N LEU A 308 5.31 19.49 5.53
CA LEU A 308 5.64 20.81 5.05
C LEU A 308 5.64 20.80 3.53
N SER A 309 4.93 21.74 2.91
CA SER A 309 5.05 22.04 1.49
C SER A 309 5.36 23.53 1.33
N LEU A 310 6.45 23.82 0.63
CA LEU A 310 6.90 25.18 0.38
C LEU A 310 7.15 25.36 -1.12
N THR A 311 6.59 26.40 -1.70
CA THR A 311 6.94 26.86 -3.04
C THR A 311 7.54 28.26 -2.94
N TYR A 312 8.75 28.40 -3.46
CA TYR A 312 9.48 29.66 -3.48
C TYR A 312 9.79 30.11 -4.90
N GLN A 313 9.29 31.28 -5.27
CA GLN A 313 9.60 31.96 -6.52
C GLN A 313 10.93 32.71 -6.36
N ILE A 314 12.02 32.05 -6.77
CA ILE A 314 13.39 32.55 -6.57
C ILE A 314 13.63 33.79 -7.42
N LEU A 315 13.23 33.72 -8.71
CA LEU A 315 13.41 34.81 -9.65
C LEU A 315 12.26 34.80 -10.66
N GLU A 316 11.69 35.97 -10.89
CA GLU A 316 10.68 36.18 -11.92
C GLU A 316 10.90 37.55 -12.57
N ASN A 317 11.26 37.51 -13.84
CA ASN A 317 11.36 38.69 -14.69
C ASN A 317 11.05 38.33 -16.16
N LYS A 318 11.27 39.24 -17.09
CA LYS A 318 10.95 39.02 -18.52
C LYS A 318 11.63 37.79 -19.11
N ASP A 319 12.88 37.52 -18.74
CA ASP A 319 13.71 36.45 -19.32
C ASP A 319 13.75 35.19 -18.47
N TRP A 320 13.71 35.33 -17.15
CA TRP A 320 13.86 34.24 -16.18
C TRP A 320 12.59 34.01 -15.37
N ASN A 321 12.27 32.76 -15.19
CA ASN A 321 11.32 32.32 -14.18
C ASN A 321 11.92 31.06 -13.48
N ILE A 322 12.21 31.20 -12.19
CA ILE A 322 12.82 30.13 -11.37
C ILE A 322 11.94 29.93 -10.14
N ALA A 323 11.33 28.77 -10.03
CA ALA A 323 10.54 28.37 -8.88
C ALA A 323 10.98 26.99 -8.36
N THR A 324 10.99 26.83 -7.05
CA THR A 324 11.27 25.56 -6.40
C THR A 324 10.18 25.21 -5.41
N THR A 325 9.83 23.93 -5.39
CA THR A 325 8.86 23.36 -4.43
C THR A 325 9.55 22.30 -3.61
N LEU A 326 9.54 22.44 -2.30
CA LEU A 326 9.96 21.46 -1.31
C LEU A 326 8.72 20.82 -0.70
N ALA A 327 8.68 19.50 -0.66
CA ALA A 327 7.75 18.72 0.15
C ALA A 327 8.56 17.87 1.15
N ALA A 328 8.19 17.88 2.41
CA ALA A 328 8.87 17.14 3.47
C ALA A 328 7.85 16.59 4.46
N SER A 329 8.04 15.34 4.86
CA SER A 329 7.19 14.67 5.85
C SER A 329 8.06 13.91 6.85
N PHE A 330 7.73 14.06 8.12
CA PHE A 330 8.25 13.24 9.22
C PHE A 330 7.08 12.47 9.80
N ASN A 331 7.18 11.15 9.82
CA ASN A 331 6.14 10.27 10.34
C ASN A 331 6.71 9.25 11.32
N LYS A 332 5.96 8.97 12.38
CA LYS A 332 6.18 7.86 13.31
C LYS A 332 4.93 7.01 13.35
N ASN A 333 5.06 5.71 13.12
CA ASN A 333 4.00 4.74 13.36
C ASN A 333 4.29 3.87 14.57
N GLU A 334 3.24 3.33 15.20
CA GLU A 334 3.35 2.48 16.38
C GLU A 334 2.10 1.60 16.49
N ILE A 335 2.29 0.31 16.76
CA ILE A 335 1.21 -0.59 17.17
C ILE A 335 0.89 -0.27 18.63
N VAL A 336 -0.34 0.18 18.89
CA VAL A 336 -0.78 0.53 20.26
C VAL A 336 -1.24 -0.70 21.01
N SER A 337 -1.95 -1.59 20.33
CA SER A 337 -2.50 -2.82 20.92
C SER A 337 -2.70 -3.89 19.86
N LEU A 338 -2.59 -5.16 20.24
CA LEU A 338 -2.94 -6.34 19.42
C LEU A 338 -3.98 -7.22 20.14
N LYS A 339 -4.85 -6.63 20.95
CA LYS A 339 -5.89 -7.33 21.72
C LYS A 339 -7.18 -6.50 21.82
N ASN A 340 -8.26 -7.17 22.10
CA ASN A 340 -9.52 -6.61 22.58
C ASN A 340 -10.01 -7.39 23.79
N ASP A 341 -11.24 -7.14 24.26
CA ASP A 341 -11.82 -7.81 25.43
C ASP A 341 -12.04 -9.31 25.27
N SER A 342 -12.14 -9.80 24.04
CA SER A 342 -12.45 -11.21 23.73
C SER A 342 -11.27 -11.99 23.17
N PHE A 343 -10.35 -11.33 22.49
CA PHE A 343 -9.24 -11.95 21.78
C PHE A 343 -7.93 -11.18 21.97
N ALA A 344 -6.84 -11.92 22.04
CA ALA A 344 -5.50 -11.36 22.01
C ALA A 344 -4.67 -12.11 20.95
N ALA A 345 -3.92 -11.36 20.15
CA ALA A 345 -2.83 -11.94 19.38
C ALA A 345 -1.68 -12.33 20.32
N PRO A 346 -0.76 -13.19 19.92
CA PRO A 346 0.52 -13.39 20.62
C PRO A 346 1.22 -12.04 20.84
N ASP A 347 2.03 -11.93 21.90
CA ASP A 347 2.78 -10.69 22.19
C ASP A 347 3.65 -10.24 21.02
N GLN A 348 4.17 -11.23 20.26
CA GLN A 348 4.87 -11.02 18.98
C GLN A 348 4.17 -11.80 17.87
N VAL A 349 3.80 -11.10 16.81
CA VAL A 349 3.24 -11.68 15.59
C VAL A 349 4.27 -11.54 14.49
N PHE A 350 4.86 -12.66 14.08
CA PHE A 350 5.82 -12.67 12.98
C PHE A 350 5.09 -12.56 11.64
N LEU A 351 5.48 -11.55 10.86
CA LEU A 351 5.00 -11.39 9.50
C LEU A 351 5.73 -12.39 8.61
N SER A 352 4.97 -13.27 7.96
CA SER A 352 5.54 -14.29 7.10
C SER A 352 6.16 -13.68 5.85
N THR A 353 7.47 -13.65 5.81
CA THR A 353 8.26 -13.51 4.59
C THR A 353 8.82 -14.86 4.27
N SER A 354 8.17 -15.62 3.38
CA SER A 354 8.70 -16.92 3.00
C SER A 354 9.94 -16.77 2.11
N LEU A 355 11.07 -16.44 2.72
CA LEU A 355 12.38 -16.58 2.07
C LEU A 355 12.66 -18.06 1.72
N GLY A 356 12.04 -18.99 2.44
CA GLY A 356 12.20 -20.43 2.27
C GLY A 356 11.69 -21.00 0.95
N SER A 357 10.83 -20.27 0.21
CA SER A 357 10.38 -20.71 -1.11
C SER A 357 11.45 -20.58 -2.21
N PHE A 358 12.49 -19.77 -1.97
CA PHE A 358 13.44 -19.36 -3.01
C PHE A 358 14.75 -20.13 -2.96
N ILE A 359 15.03 -20.89 -1.90
CA ILE A 359 16.24 -21.69 -1.76
C ILE A 359 15.90 -23.07 -1.25
N ARG A 360 16.27 -24.10 -1.99
CA ARG A 360 16.15 -25.50 -1.55
C ARG A 360 16.81 -25.70 -0.18
N GLY A 361 16.06 -26.27 0.76
CA GLY A 361 16.56 -26.65 2.09
C GLY A 361 16.57 -25.54 3.14
N THR A 362 16.02 -24.35 2.87
CA THR A 362 15.86 -23.32 3.90
C THR A 362 14.44 -23.32 4.46
N SER A 363 14.33 -23.26 5.80
CA SER A 363 13.06 -22.99 6.47
C SER A 363 12.61 -21.54 6.21
N ALA A 364 11.31 -21.26 6.35
CA ALA A 364 10.81 -19.89 6.30
C ALA A 364 11.51 -19.05 7.37
N VAL A 365 12.05 -17.89 6.97
CA VAL A 365 12.76 -16.97 7.86
C VAL A 365 11.95 -15.69 7.98
N ASN A 366 11.47 -15.39 9.19
CA ASN A 366 10.67 -14.22 9.46
C ASN A 366 11.54 -13.13 10.10
N PHE A 367 11.79 -12.05 9.38
CA PHE A 367 12.53 -10.89 9.89
C PHE A 367 11.63 -9.89 10.61
N SER A 368 10.38 -9.75 10.18
CA SER A 368 9.49 -8.68 10.62
C SER A 368 8.53 -9.14 11.71
N VAL A 369 8.25 -8.26 12.65
CA VAL A 369 7.35 -8.52 13.78
C VAL A 369 6.33 -7.40 13.94
N LEU A 370 5.14 -7.74 14.41
CA LEU A 370 4.18 -6.81 14.98
C LEU A 370 4.16 -7.02 16.48
N GLN A 371 4.39 -5.96 17.24
CA GLN A 371 4.35 -5.95 18.70
C GLN A 371 3.85 -4.61 19.20
N ALA A 372 3.06 -4.62 20.26
CA ALA A 372 2.59 -3.40 20.91
C ALA A 372 3.78 -2.55 21.43
N GLY A 373 3.73 -1.23 21.23
CA GLY A 373 4.79 -0.30 21.54
C GLY A 373 5.87 -0.15 20.47
N HIS A 374 5.79 -0.93 19.37
CA HIS A 374 6.79 -0.96 18.31
C HIS A 374 6.22 -0.53 16.95
N PRO A 375 7.08 -0.07 16.02
CA PRO A 375 6.67 0.22 14.65
C PRO A 375 6.19 -1.02 13.91
N VAL A 376 5.33 -0.82 12.92
CA VAL A 376 4.85 -1.91 12.05
C VAL A 376 6.01 -2.53 11.28
N GLY A 377 6.17 -3.85 11.41
CA GLY A 377 7.13 -4.63 10.65
C GLY A 377 8.58 -4.42 11.06
N GLU A 378 8.82 -3.98 12.29
CA GLU A 378 10.19 -3.83 12.82
C GLU A 378 10.93 -5.17 12.74
N PHE A 379 12.22 -5.12 12.39
CA PHE A 379 13.04 -6.32 12.23
C PHE A 379 13.46 -6.86 13.57
N TYR A 380 13.31 -8.18 13.73
CA TYR A 380 13.62 -8.90 14.96
C TYR A 380 14.51 -10.10 14.67
N GLY A 381 15.69 -10.14 15.27
CA GLY A 381 16.68 -11.17 15.00
C GLY A 381 17.86 -11.13 15.96
N ALA A 382 18.86 -11.98 15.69
CA ALA A 382 20.08 -12.07 16.47
C ALA A 382 21.06 -10.93 16.15
N LYS A 383 21.92 -10.59 17.09
CA LYS A 383 23.06 -9.69 16.87
C LYS A 383 24.35 -10.49 16.75
N ILE A 384 25.20 -10.09 15.81
CA ILE A 384 26.52 -10.67 15.61
C ILE A 384 27.53 -9.95 16.50
N ALA A 385 28.30 -10.70 17.29
CA ALA A 385 29.44 -10.21 18.06
C ALA A 385 30.69 -10.08 17.17
N SER A 386 30.96 -11.12 16.35
CA SER A 386 32.11 -11.16 15.45
C SER A 386 31.94 -12.26 14.38
N ILE A 387 32.88 -12.30 13.44
CA ILE A 387 33.04 -13.42 12.50
C ILE A 387 34.38 -14.09 12.82
N SER A 388 34.36 -15.38 13.17
CA SER A 388 35.53 -16.17 13.49
C SER A 388 35.62 -17.40 12.58
N ASN A 389 36.76 -17.58 11.91
CA ASN A 389 36.97 -18.67 10.95
C ASN A 389 35.85 -18.82 9.91
N GLY A 390 35.30 -17.69 9.45
CA GLY A 390 34.19 -17.64 8.50
C GLY A 390 32.81 -17.95 9.07
N LYS A 391 32.67 -18.17 10.37
CA LYS A 391 31.39 -18.46 11.04
C LYS A 391 30.94 -17.27 11.88
N TYR A 392 29.61 -17.07 11.95
CA TYR A 392 29.00 -16.06 12.81
C TYR A 392 29.11 -16.44 14.27
N VAL A 393 29.62 -15.53 15.08
CA VAL A 393 29.59 -15.59 16.55
C VAL A 393 28.50 -14.62 17.01
N PHE A 394 27.43 -15.15 17.59
CA PHE A 394 26.30 -14.34 18.06
C PHE A 394 26.52 -13.84 19.48
N GLN A 395 25.80 -12.77 19.84
CA GLN A 395 25.78 -12.23 21.19
C GLN A 395 24.79 -13.06 22.05
N ASP A 396 25.21 -13.34 23.28
CA ASP A 396 24.32 -13.78 24.36
C ASP A 396 23.60 -12.51 24.87
N LEU A 397 22.36 -12.32 24.48
CA LEU A 397 21.60 -11.10 24.77
C LEU A 397 20.85 -11.18 26.10
N ASN A 398 20.51 -12.38 26.56
CA ASN A 398 19.83 -12.59 27.82
C ASN A 398 20.80 -12.84 29.00
N GLY A 399 22.09 -13.11 28.72
CA GLY A 399 23.14 -13.29 29.71
C GLY A 399 23.09 -14.62 30.46
N ASP A 400 22.45 -15.65 29.89
CA ASP A 400 22.32 -16.95 30.53
C ASP A 400 23.53 -17.91 30.30
N GLY A 401 24.49 -17.48 29.51
CA GLY A 401 25.69 -18.22 29.15
C GLY A 401 25.50 -19.19 27.99
N THR A 402 24.30 -19.25 27.38
CA THR A 402 23.99 -20.11 26.24
C THR A 402 23.53 -19.24 25.07
N VAL A 403 24.17 -19.34 23.91
CA VAL A 403 23.81 -18.54 22.73
C VAL A 403 22.76 -19.26 21.89
N ASP A 404 21.50 -18.76 21.92
CA ASP A 404 20.40 -19.24 21.08
C ASP A 404 19.87 -18.15 20.13
N PRO A 405 20.47 -18.00 18.94
CA PRO A 405 20.11 -16.95 17.98
C PRO A 405 18.75 -17.20 17.29
N ASN A 406 18.13 -18.35 17.49
CA ASN A 406 16.83 -18.70 16.92
C ASN A 406 15.66 -18.39 17.85
N ALA A 407 15.89 -18.25 19.14
CA ALA A 407 14.86 -18.01 20.14
C ALA A 407 15.26 -16.96 21.19
N ALA A 408 16.05 -17.33 22.21
CA ALA A 408 16.27 -16.52 23.41
C ALA A 408 17.12 -15.26 23.17
N ASP A 409 18.09 -15.32 22.23
CA ASP A 409 19.03 -14.23 21.95
C ASP A 409 18.64 -13.42 20.70
N ARG A 410 17.39 -13.00 20.65
CA ARG A 410 16.87 -12.14 19.60
C ARG A 410 16.43 -10.78 20.15
N THR A 411 16.59 -9.74 19.35
CA THR A 411 16.19 -8.38 19.69
C THR A 411 15.78 -7.60 18.43
N TYR A 412 15.35 -6.35 18.60
CA TYR A 412 15.07 -5.45 17.49
C TYR A 412 16.38 -5.04 16.81
N ILE A 413 16.45 -5.28 15.50
CA ILE A 413 17.66 -5.06 14.69
C ILE A 413 17.49 -4.00 13.60
N GLY A 414 16.30 -3.44 13.45
CA GLY A 414 16.06 -2.32 12.54
C GLY A 414 14.60 -2.01 12.27
N ASN A 415 14.33 -0.76 11.90
CA ASN A 415 13.00 -0.28 11.54
C ASN A 415 12.92 -0.03 10.03
N PRO A 416 12.03 -0.70 9.28
CA PRO A 416 11.88 -0.51 7.84
C PRO A 416 11.19 0.81 7.45
N ASN A 417 10.54 1.48 8.40
CA ASN A 417 9.75 2.68 8.12
C ASN A 417 10.66 3.91 8.11
N PRO A 418 10.68 4.71 7.02
CA PRO A 418 11.46 5.94 6.99
C PRO A 418 10.90 6.95 8.00
N THR A 419 11.78 7.64 8.71
CA THR A 419 11.41 8.76 9.59
C THR A 419 11.22 10.06 8.83
N PHE A 420 11.91 10.21 7.68
CA PHE A 420 11.82 11.36 6.80
C PHE A 420 11.59 10.90 5.36
N VAL A 421 10.63 11.55 4.69
CA VAL A 421 10.40 11.45 3.23
C VAL A 421 10.32 12.86 2.69
N GLY A 422 11.10 13.15 1.64
CA GLY A 422 11.12 14.48 1.05
C GLY A 422 11.32 14.49 -0.45
N GLY A 423 10.91 15.60 -1.07
CA GLY A 423 11.08 15.85 -2.49
C GLY A 423 11.32 17.33 -2.78
N LEU A 424 12.19 17.59 -3.74
CA LEU A 424 12.46 18.94 -4.25
C LEU A 424 12.24 18.93 -5.75
N THR A 425 11.34 19.81 -6.22
CA THR A 425 11.11 20.04 -7.65
C THR A 425 11.50 21.47 -7.98
N THR A 426 12.41 21.65 -8.93
CA THR A 426 12.80 22.97 -9.41
C THR A 426 12.48 23.11 -10.89
N ASN A 427 11.82 24.21 -11.23
CA ASN A 427 11.49 24.62 -12.58
C ASN A 427 12.27 25.90 -12.91
N ILE A 428 13.01 25.88 -13.99
CA ILE A 428 13.82 26.98 -14.48
C ILE A 428 13.40 27.27 -15.91
N ARG A 429 13.00 28.47 -16.20
CA ARG A 429 12.77 28.95 -17.56
C ARG A 429 13.68 30.14 -17.82
N TYR A 430 14.41 30.07 -18.91
CA TYR A 430 15.20 31.18 -19.44
C TYR A 430 14.82 31.41 -20.90
N LYS A 431 14.10 32.50 -21.18
CA LYS A 431 13.55 32.83 -22.52
C LYS A 431 12.79 31.61 -23.10
N ALA A 432 13.34 30.98 -24.13
CA ALA A 432 12.78 29.82 -24.81
C ALA A 432 13.23 28.46 -24.24
N PHE A 433 14.17 28.46 -23.33
CA PHE A 433 14.67 27.23 -22.68
C PHE A 433 13.91 26.96 -21.39
N ASP A 434 13.66 25.70 -21.10
CA ASP A 434 13.13 25.23 -19.83
C ASP A 434 13.91 24.02 -19.31
N LEU A 435 14.15 24.01 -18.01
CA LEU A 435 14.72 22.90 -17.28
C LEU A 435 13.87 22.61 -16.06
N GLN A 436 13.48 21.36 -15.89
CA GLN A 436 12.85 20.86 -14.68
C GLN A 436 13.66 19.70 -14.15
N PHE A 437 13.82 19.62 -12.84
CA PHE A 437 14.36 18.43 -12.20
C PHE A 437 13.66 18.17 -10.87
N GLN A 438 13.60 16.88 -10.52
CA GLN A 438 12.98 16.39 -9.29
C GLN A 438 13.94 15.47 -8.54
N LEU A 439 14.15 15.81 -7.29
CA LEU A 439 14.88 15.01 -6.31
C LEU A 439 13.89 14.39 -5.34
N THR A 440 14.14 13.16 -4.90
CA THR A 440 13.43 12.51 -3.79
C THR A 440 14.40 11.88 -2.83
N SER A 441 14.04 11.84 -1.55
CA SER A 441 14.86 11.26 -0.49
C SER A 441 13.99 10.54 0.53
N GLN A 442 14.52 9.44 1.06
CA GLN A 442 14.01 8.79 2.27
C GLN A 442 15.19 8.58 3.22
N LEU A 443 14.96 8.83 4.51
CA LEU A 443 15.99 8.70 5.54
C LEU A 443 15.43 7.98 6.77
N GLY A 444 16.29 7.24 7.45
CA GLY A 444 15.97 6.55 8.70
C GLY A 444 15.40 5.15 8.53
N ALA A 445 15.17 4.67 7.30
CA ALA A 445 14.74 3.31 7.05
C ALA A 445 15.91 2.31 7.09
N LYS A 446 15.61 1.08 7.50
CA LYS A 446 16.51 -0.07 7.37
C LYS A 446 15.96 -1.07 6.35
N ILE A 447 16.88 -1.78 5.70
CA ILE A 447 16.55 -2.79 4.67
C ILE A 447 17.26 -4.08 5.02
N VAL A 448 16.55 -5.20 4.95
CA VAL A 448 17.16 -6.53 4.99
C VAL A 448 17.60 -6.90 3.57
N ASN A 449 18.91 -7.01 3.37
CA ASN A 449 19.49 -7.45 2.10
C ASN A 449 19.53 -8.98 2.03
N THR A 450 18.43 -9.58 1.57
CA THR A 450 18.33 -11.04 1.48
C THR A 450 19.18 -11.61 0.35
N ASN A 451 19.49 -10.82 -0.69
CA ASN A 451 20.40 -11.23 -1.74
C ASN A 451 21.82 -11.42 -1.19
N ALA A 452 22.30 -10.51 -0.34
CA ALA A 452 23.58 -10.67 0.35
C ALA A 452 23.56 -11.86 1.33
N LEU A 453 22.48 -12.03 2.09
CA LEU A 453 22.31 -13.16 3.01
C LEU A 453 22.36 -14.51 2.28
N LEU A 454 21.76 -14.62 1.12
CA LEU A 454 21.58 -15.88 0.40
C LEU A 454 22.69 -16.17 -0.60
N LEU A 455 23.24 -15.16 -1.27
CA LEU A 455 24.13 -15.29 -2.41
C LEU A 455 25.49 -14.59 -2.23
N GLY A 456 25.68 -13.88 -1.11
CA GLY A 456 26.90 -13.10 -0.81
C GLY A 456 27.96 -13.83 0.00
N ARG A 457 27.83 -15.14 0.24
CA ARG A 457 28.68 -15.96 1.10
C ARG A 457 29.43 -17.04 0.31
N GLN A 458 30.56 -17.51 0.85
CA GLN A 458 31.31 -18.66 0.34
C GLN A 458 30.83 -19.96 0.97
N ASP A 459 29.55 -20.25 0.92
CA ASP A 459 28.99 -21.52 1.39
C ASP A 459 28.86 -22.54 0.23
N GLY A 460 28.57 -23.80 0.55
CA GLY A 460 28.47 -24.90 -0.42
C GLY A 460 27.40 -24.71 -1.50
N ARG A 461 26.51 -23.70 -1.37
CA ARG A 461 25.42 -23.38 -2.32
C ARG A 461 25.88 -22.60 -3.53
N LEU A 462 27.10 -22.06 -3.53
CA LEU A 462 27.68 -21.34 -4.69
C LEU A 462 27.65 -22.16 -5.99
N ALA A 463 27.88 -23.47 -5.88
CA ALA A 463 27.88 -24.36 -7.03
C ALA A 463 26.47 -24.63 -7.61
N GLU A 464 25.43 -24.48 -6.81
CA GLU A 464 24.06 -24.88 -7.17
C GLU A 464 23.18 -23.72 -7.63
N SER A 465 23.39 -22.51 -7.10
CA SER A 465 22.44 -21.40 -7.23
C SER A 465 23.00 -20.14 -7.91
N GLY A 466 24.27 -20.12 -8.21
CA GLY A 466 25.00 -18.89 -8.58
C GLY A 466 25.27 -18.01 -7.36
N ALA A 467 26.10 -16.98 -7.51
CA ALA A 467 26.52 -16.10 -6.42
C ALA A 467 26.66 -14.66 -6.86
N LEU A 468 26.57 -13.74 -5.88
CA LEU A 468 27.00 -12.36 -6.08
C LEU A 468 28.53 -12.29 -6.21
N LYS A 469 29.03 -11.30 -6.96
CA LYS A 469 30.49 -11.06 -7.05
C LYS A 469 31.14 -10.87 -5.69
N SER A 470 30.42 -10.30 -4.72
CA SER A 470 30.87 -10.12 -3.35
C SER A 470 31.16 -11.45 -2.63
N ALA A 471 30.54 -12.55 -3.02
CA ALA A 471 30.84 -13.87 -2.47
C ALA A 471 32.27 -14.33 -2.76
N LEU A 472 32.86 -13.91 -3.88
CA LEU A 472 34.24 -14.29 -4.25
C LEU A 472 35.30 -13.74 -3.28
N THR A 473 34.99 -12.63 -2.61
CA THR A 473 35.87 -11.99 -1.62
C THR A 473 35.37 -12.11 -0.19
N SER A 474 34.21 -12.73 0.00
CA SER A 474 33.63 -12.93 1.31
C SER A 474 34.47 -13.90 2.14
N ILE A 475 34.67 -13.56 3.40
CA ILE A 475 35.28 -14.48 4.39
C ILE A 475 34.24 -15.41 5.02
N ILE A 476 32.94 -15.20 4.73
CA ILE A 476 31.85 -15.93 5.38
C ILE A 476 31.58 -17.22 4.64
N ASN A 477 31.72 -18.33 5.34
CA ASN A 477 31.41 -19.69 4.90
C ASN A 477 30.32 -20.36 5.76
N ASP A 478 29.52 -19.55 6.47
CA ASP A 478 28.46 -19.99 7.36
C ASP A 478 27.15 -20.19 6.61
N GLU A 479 26.55 -21.37 6.71
CA GLU A 479 25.33 -21.73 6.01
C GLU A 479 24.05 -21.28 6.72
N ARG A 480 24.16 -20.77 7.95
CA ARG A 480 22.98 -20.35 8.73
C ARG A 480 22.24 -19.20 8.05
N THR A 481 20.95 -19.41 7.85
CA THR A 481 20.04 -18.45 7.23
C THR A 481 18.98 -18.08 8.27
N ILE A 482 19.34 -17.20 9.20
CA ILE A 482 18.47 -16.71 10.27
C ILE A 482 18.39 -15.18 10.23
N PRO A 483 17.35 -14.56 10.83
CA PRO A 483 17.33 -13.11 10.99
C PRO A 483 18.52 -12.65 11.84
N MET A 484 19.35 -11.77 11.26
CA MET A 484 20.52 -11.20 11.93
C MET A 484 20.81 -9.79 11.44
N ASP A 485 21.42 -8.98 12.30
CA ASP A 485 21.71 -7.56 12.05
C ASP A 485 22.77 -7.33 10.95
N TYR A 486 23.62 -8.31 10.68
CA TYR A 486 24.70 -8.22 9.68
C TYR A 486 24.20 -7.88 8.27
N TYR A 487 22.97 -8.30 7.95
CA TYR A 487 22.34 -8.06 6.65
C TYR A 487 21.27 -6.97 6.68
N VAL A 488 21.21 -6.22 7.79
CA VAL A 488 20.34 -5.05 7.93
C VAL A 488 21.14 -3.79 7.62
N GLU A 489 20.87 -3.23 6.45
CA GLU A 489 21.58 -2.08 5.92
C GLU A 489 20.78 -0.78 6.05
N SER A 490 21.44 0.39 5.84
CA SER A 490 20.72 1.65 5.70
C SER A 490 19.97 1.70 4.39
N GLY A 491 18.68 2.04 4.45
CA GLY A 491 17.83 2.32 3.30
C GLY A 491 17.83 3.80 2.90
N ASP A 492 18.69 4.62 3.46
CA ASP A 492 18.76 6.04 3.15
C ASP A 492 19.20 6.29 1.71
N PHE A 493 18.50 7.18 1.03
CA PHE A 493 18.88 7.57 -0.32
C PHE A 493 18.45 8.98 -0.69
N LEU A 494 19.18 9.53 -1.69
CA LEU A 494 18.79 10.68 -2.50
C LEU A 494 18.75 10.24 -3.96
N ARG A 495 17.64 10.47 -4.64
CA ARG A 495 17.42 10.09 -6.04
C ARG A 495 17.15 11.30 -6.92
N ILE A 496 17.79 11.35 -8.09
CA ILE A 496 17.36 12.20 -9.19
C ILE A 496 16.32 11.44 -9.99
N ASN A 497 15.04 11.70 -9.66
CA ASN A 497 13.92 10.96 -10.23
C ASN A 497 13.68 11.31 -11.68
N ASN A 498 13.62 12.61 -11.97
CA ASN A 498 13.31 13.12 -13.28
C ASN A 498 14.14 14.38 -13.55
N ALA A 499 14.59 14.53 -14.79
CA ALA A 499 15.05 15.79 -15.31
C ALA A 499 14.58 15.94 -16.78
N SER A 500 14.12 17.14 -17.15
CA SER A 500 13.67 17.46 -18.51
C SER A 500 14.25 18.79 -18.92
N PHE A 501 14.91 18.81 -20.07
CA PHE A 501 15.40 20.05 -20.68
C PHE A 501 14.69 20.25 -22.03
N GLY A 502 14.14 21.43 -22.25
CA GLY A 502 13.35 21.75 -23.43
C GLY A 502 13.74 23.08 -24.06
N TYR A 503 13.44 23.19 -25.35
CA TYR A 503 13.55 24.44 -26.11
C TYR A 503 12.26 24.67 -26.89
N THR A 504 11.66 25.83 -26.71
CA THR A 504 10.48 26.28 -27.47
C THR A 504 10.91 27.01 -28.69
N LEU A 505 10.61 26.46 -29.87
CA LEU A 505 10.96 27.01 -31.17
C LEU A 505 10.10 28.28 -31.45
N PRO A 506 10.66 29.33 -32.08
CA PRO A 506 9.92 30.46 -32.58
C PRO A 506 9.15 30.05 -33.86
N VAL A 507 7.93 29.52 -33.69
CA VAL A 507 7.09 29.09 -34.81
C VAL A 507 6.08 30.17 -35.21
N LYS A 508 5.67 30.19 -36.49
CA LYS A 508 4.61 31.02 -37.06
C LYS A 508 3.73 30.15 -37.96
N GLY A 509 2.51 30.56 -38.18
CA GLY A 509 1.57 29.89 -39.09
C GLY A 509 0.69 28.87 -38.39
N VAL A 510 0.62 27.65 -38.88
CA VAL A 510 -0.29 26.59 -38.38
C VAL A 510 0.00 26.22 -36.93
N PHE A 511 1.26 26.26 -36.51
CA PHE A 511 1.65 25.92 -35.13
C PHE A 511 1.61 27.15 -34.23
N LYS A 512 0.90 27.06 -33.13
CA LYS A 512 0.91 28.04 -32.03
C LYS A 512 2.13 27.90 -31.15
N ARG A 513 2.60 26.65 -30.97
CA ARG A 513 3.78 26.33 -30.18
C ARG A 513 4.43 25.02 -30.68
N ALA A 514 5.75 25.02 -30.74
CA ALA A 514 6.54 23.82 -30.96
C ALA A 514 7.66 23.75 -29.89
N ARG A 515 7.76 22.66 -29.15
CA ARG A 515 8.80 22.45 -28.14
C ARG A 515 9.48 21.12 -28.39
N ILE A 516 10.80 21.14 -28.53
CA ILE A 516 11.64 19.93 -28.50
C ILE A 516 12.18 19.74 -27.10
N TYR A 517 12.29 18.48 -26.67
CA TYR A 517 12.81 18.21 -25.33
C TYR A 517 13.52 16.88 -25.24
N VAL A 518 14.40 16.77 -24.23
CA VAL A 518 14.97 15.53 -23.74
C VAL A 518 14.61 15.41 -22.26
N ALA A 519 14.12 14.25 -21.88
CA ALA A 519 13.77 13.94 -20.49
C ALA A 519 14.41 12.61 -20.07
N GLY A 520 14.79 12.51 -18.80
CA GLY A 520 15.29 11.29 -18.21
C GLY A 520 14.55 10.96 -16.92
N ASN A 521 14.27 9.68 -16.71
CA ASN A 521 13.68 9.15 -15.49
C ASN A 521 14.67 8.19 -14.81
N ASN A 522 14.63 8.17 -13.46
CA ASN A 522 15.50 7.36 -12.63
C ASN A 522 16.99 7.56 -12.98
N LEU A 523 17.43 8.82 -13.00
CA LEU A 523 18.74 9.19 -13.56
C LEU A 523 19.91 8.78 -12.67
N ALA A 524 19.77 8.93 -11.35
CA ALA A 524 20.79 8.54 -10.38
C ALA A 524 20.18 8.30 -9.01
N VAL A 525 20.79 7.40 -8.25
CA VAL A 525 20.51 7.17 -6.83
C VAL A 525 21.82 7.21 -6.06
N PHE A 526 21.84 7.97 -4.98
CA PHE A 526 22.96 8.08 -4.04
C PHE A 526 22.53 7.40 -2.75
N THR A 527 23.17 6.29 -2.41
CA THR A 527 22.84 5.46 -1.26
C THR A 527 24.07 4.69 -0.76
N LYS A 528 24.05 4.25 0.47
CA LYS A 528 24.99 3.27 1.05
C LYS A 528 24.47 1.84 0.99
N TYR A 529 23.23 1.63 0.53
CA TYR A 529 22.65 0.32 0.38
C TYR A 529 23.42 -0.47 -0.69
N SER A 530 23.82 -1.70 -0.37
CA SER A 530 24.64 -2.54 -1.27
C SER A 530 23.82 -3.36 -2.26
N GLY A 531 22.51 -3.45 -2.09
CA GLY A 531 21.60 -4.20 -2.98
C GLY A 531 21.19 -3.42 -4.22
N VAL A 532 20.12 -3.89 -4.86
CA VAL A 532 19.69 -3.41 -6.20
C VAL A 532 19.16 -1.97 -6.17
N ASP A 533 18.27 -1.67 -5.23
CA ASP A 533 17.62 -0.38 -5.11
C ASP A 533 17.15 -0.18 -3.66
N PRO A 534 17.44 0.95 -3.00
CA PRO A 534 17.02 1.19 -1.63
C PRO A 534 15.51 1.48 -1.48
N GLU A 535 14.82 1.84 -2.55
CA GLU A 535 13.37 2.05 -2.55
C GLU A 535 12.66 0.74 -2.84
N ILE A 536 12.57 -0.11 -1.82
CA ILE A 536 11.97 -1.42 -1.91
C ILE A 536 10.47 -1.29 -1.69
N SER A 537 9.70 -1.40 -2.78
CA SER A 537 8.25 -1.55 -2.74
C SER A 537 7.92 -3.03 -2.83
N GLN A 538 7.58 -3.64 -1.71
CA GLN A 538 7.12 -5.01 -1.73
C GLN A 538 5.60 -5.06 -1.89
N ASN A 539 5.15 -5.39 -3.09
CA ASN A 539 3.87 -6.05 -3.29
C ASN A 539 4.07 -7.56 -3.02
N LEU A 540 4.28 -7.93 -1.79
CA LEU A 540 4.15 -9.34 -1.42
C LEU A 540 2.67 -9.71 -1.55
N ALA A 541 2.42 -10.71 -2.39
CA ALA A 541 1.09 -11.23 -2.64
C ALA A 541 0.31 -11.38 -1.33
N ILE A 542 -0.84 -10.71 -1.29
CA ILE A 542 -1.98 -10.95 -0.41
C ILE A 542 -1.63 -11.52 0.98
N GLY A 543 -1.46 -10.64 1.97
CA GLY A 543 -1.53 -11.01 3.38
C GLY A 543 -0.26 -10.86 4.22
N SER A 544 0.90 -10.48 3.67
CA SER A 544 2.08 -10.20 4.46
C SER A 544 2.73 -8.88 4.04
N ALA A 545 2.38 -7.80 4.74
CA ALA A 545 3.08 -6.52 4.61
C ALA A 545 4.36 -6.57 5.45
N ALA A 546 5.45 -7.09 4.89
CA ALA A 546 6.78 -6.99 5.49
C ALA A 546 7.61 -5.94 4.74
N PRO A 547 7.53 -4.67 5.15
CA PRO A 547 8.26 -3.59 4.50
C PRO A 547 9.77 -3.77 4.69
N GLY A 548 10.57 -3.20 3.76
CA GLY A 548 12.01 -3.13 3.88
C GLY A 548 12.77 -4.45 3.70
N ILE A 549 12.17 -5.48 3.12
CA ILE A 549 12.87 -6.73 2.79
C ILE A 549 13.13 -6.80 1.30
N ASP A 550 14.41 -6.77 0.89
CA ASP A 550 14.82 -6.90 -0.50
C ASP A 550 14.88 -8.38 -0.90
N VAL A 551 13.86 -8.84 -1.61
CA VAL A 551 13.76 -10.23 -2.07
C VAL A 551 14.46 -10.42 -3.42
N ARG A 552 14.90 -11.66 -3.68
CA ARG A 552 15.63 -12.06 -4.88
C ARG A 552 14.94 -11.69 -6.21
N GLU A 553 13.63 -11.55 -6.22
CA GLU A 553 12.83 -11.28 -7.41
C GLU A 553 12.66 -9.78 -7.71
N THR A 554 13.33 -8.90 -6.98
CA THR A 554 13.29 -7.46 -7.22
C THR A 554 13.90 -7.16 -8.59
N TYR A 555 13.08 -6.67 -9.51
CA TYR A 555 13.55 -6.24 -10.83
C TYR A 555 14.26 -4.89 -10.75
N TYR A 556 15.36 -4.76 -11.50
CA TYR A 556 16.11 -3.50 -11.54
C TYR A 556 15.27 -2.36 -12.10
N LYS A 557 15.21 -1.23 -11.40
CA LYS A 557 14.62 0.00 -11.93
C LYS A 557 15.45 0.51 -13.11
N THR A 558 14.82 0.62 -14.27
CA THR A 558 15.50 1.06 -15.50
C THR A 558 15.64 2.58 -15.51
N ARG A 559 16.79 3.05 -16.03
CA ARG A 559 16.96 4.44 -16.45
C ARG A 559 16.34 4.60 -17.84
N ALA A 560 15.43 5.56 -18.00
CA ALA A 560 14.78 5.85 -19.27
C ALA A 560 15.18 7.26 -19.74
N ILE A 561 15.57 7.37 -21.01
CA ILE A 561 15.83 8.66 -21.68
C ILE A 561 14.86 8.77 -22.86
N THR A 562 14.14 9.87 -22.91
CA THR A 562 13.13 10.15 -23.94
C THR A 562 13.44 11.45 -24.62
N ALA A 563 13.45 11.47 -25.95
CA ALA A 563 13.43 12.68 -26.74
C ALA A 563 12.06 12.85 -27.40
N GLY A 564 11.54 14.06 -27.43
CA GLY A 564 10.20 14.30 -27.95
C GLY A 564 9.97 15.70 -28.48
N VAL A 565 8.85 15.83 -29.19
CA VAL A 565 8.37 17.10 -29.74
C VAL A 565 6.92 17.29 -29.33
N ASN A 566 6.61 18.46 -28.74
CA ASN A 566 5.25 18.87 -28.41
C ASN A 566 4.82 19.96 -29.39
N LEU A 567 3.73 19.72 -30.10
CA LEU A 567 3.14 20.67 -31.07
C LEU A 567 1.75 21.08 -30.59
N SER A 568 1.47 22.38 -30.66
CA SER A 568 0.11 22.93 -30.48
C SER A 568 -0.30 23.67 -31.78
N PHE A 569 -1.51 23.41 -32.24
CA PHE A 569 -2.09 23.94 -33.45
C PHE A 569 -3.04 25.11 -33.17
#